data_75aa4a6ad15bf3ccff7caaf6003a91fd
#
_entry.id   75aa4a6ad15bf3ccff7caaf6003a91fd
#
_cell.length_a   1.000
_cell.length_b   1.000
_cell.length_c   1.000
_cell.angle_alpha   90.00
_cell.angle_beta   90.00
_cell.angle_gamma   90.00
#
_symmetry.space_group_name_H-M   'P 1'
#
loop_
_entity.id
_entity.type
_entity.pdbx_description
1 polymer ?
#
loop_
_entity_poly.entity_id
_entity_poly.type
_entity_poly.pdbx_seq_one_letter_code
_entity_poly.pdbx_strand_id
1 'polypeptide(L)'
;MGFAAAILAMVLLFAGCGQTETKTESSGTKSTGSESTVSESTQTESSTAASETEDETLVHVLALKGPTGMGMVKMMSDNDSKESPADTFELAAAPDEVSAKLVQGEVDIAAVPANLASVLYNKTNGGVQVLAVNTLGVLYIVEDGDTVHSIADLKGRTIYAGGKGATPEYALNYILEKNGLVPGEDVTICLLYTSDA
;
A
#
# COMPACT_ATOMS: atom_id res chain seq x y z
N MET A 1 35.78 17.45 45.08
CA MET A 1 35.26 16.12 45.30
C MET A 1 34.57 15.72 44.00
N GLY A 2 35.05 15.12 43.00
CA GLY A 2 35.94 14.02 42.73
C GLY A 2 35.20 12.70 42.73
N PHE A 3 34.62 12.27 41.54
CA PHE A 3 34.44 10.85 41.27
C PHE A 3 34.60 10.63 39.77
N ALA A 4 35.74 10.03 39.46
CA ALA A 4 36.01 9.35 38.21
C ALA A 4 35.58 7.89 38.34
N ALA A 5 34.99 7.31 37.29
CA ALA A 5 34.95 5.87 37.04
C ALA A 5 34.43 5.66 35.64
N ALA A 6 35.21 5.23 34.81
CA ALA A 6 35.72 3.93 34.41
C ALA A 6 34.91 3.38 33.22
N ILE A 7 35.54 3.50 32.08
CA ILE A 7 35.24 2.91 30.77
C ILE A 7 35.48 1.40 30.88
N LEU A 8 34.52 0.58 30.44
CA LEU A 8 34.75 -0.82 30.11
C LEU A 8 34.34 -1.09 28.68
N ALA A 9 35.32 -1.07 27.80
CA ALA A 9 35.20 -1.54 26.43
C ALA A 9 35.23 -3.06 26.41
N MET A 10 34.21 -3.70 25.82
CA MET A 10 34.19 -5.13 25.54
C MET A 10 34.13 -5.36 24.03
N VAL A 11 35.32 -5.58 23.47
CA VAL A 11 35.51 -6.02 22.09
C VAL A 11 35.32 -7.52 22.05
N LEU A 12 34.37 -8.02 21.25
CA LEU A 12 34.30 -9.42 20.87
C LEU A 12 34.46 -9.55 19.36
N LEU A 13 35.65 -9.97 18.98
CA LEU A 13 36.02 -10.44 17.67
C LEU A 13 35.45 -11.86 17.48
N PHE A 14 34.65 -12.07 16.44
CA PHE A 14 34.44 -13.41 15.87
C PHE A 14 34.86 -13.38 14.42
N ALA A 15 36.01 -13.96 14.15
CA ALA A 15 36.42 -14.38 12.83
C ALA A 15 35.93 -15.80 12.58
N GLY A 16 35.32 -16.02 11.42
CA GLY A 16 34.90 -17.33 10.95
C GLY A 16 34.87 -17.37 9.42
N CYS A 17 35.95 -17.82 8.81
CA CYS A 17 36.09 -18.17 7.42
C CYS A 17 35.21 -19.38 7.05
N GLY A 18 34.71 -19.40 5.81
CA GLY A 18 34.11 -20.58 5.18
C GLY A 18 33.74 -20.32 3.73
N GLN A 19 34.76 -20.33 2.87
CA GLN A 19 34.60 -20.42 1.41
C GLN A 19 34.31 -21.86 1.01
N THR A 20 33.34 -22.11 0.15
CA THR A 20 33.42 -23.24 -0.80
C THR A 20 32.62 -22.91 -2.05
N GLU A 21 33.33 -22.62 -3.11
CA GLU A 21 32.86 -22.66 -4.49
C GLU A 21 32.68 -24.12 -4.92
N THR A 22 31.61 -24.41 -5.63
CA THR A 22 31.61 -25.55 -6.55
C THR A 22 30.81 -25.20 -7.81
N LYS A 23 31.55 -25.04 -8.84
CA LYS A 23 31.16 -25.01 -10.25
C LYS A 23 30.93 -26.43 -10.69
N THR A 24 29.86 -26.77 -11.41
CA THR A 24 29.86 -27.85 -12.39
C THR A 24 28.83 -27.53 -13.48
N GLU A 25 29.37 -27.64 -14.69
CA GLU A 25 28.73 -27.44 -15.98
C GLU A 25 27.88 -28.64 -16.41
N SER A 26 27.00 -28.34 -17.36
CA SER A 26 26.73 -29.07 -18.61
C SER A 26 25.88 -30.33 -18.56
N SER A 27 24.85 -30.34 -19.30
CA SER A 27 24.65 -31.09 -20.52
C SER A 27 23.17 -31.29 -20.84
N GLY A 28 22.79 -30.87 -22.00
CA GLY A 28 21.50 -31.05 -22.61
C GLY A 28 21.24 -32.50 -23.03
N THR A 29 19.98 -32.79 -23.20
CA THR A 29 19.53 -33.77 -24.19
C THR A 29 18.09 -33.51 -24.60
N LYS A 30 17.89 -33.52 -25.85
CA LYS A 30 16.74 -33.40 -26.71
C LYS A 30 16.03 -34.75 -26.77
N SER A 31 14.71 -34.82 -26.78
CA SER A 31 13.93 -35.75 -27.60
C SER A 31 12.44 -35.66 -27.31
N THR A 32 11.67 -35.25 -28.27
CA THR A 32 10.81 -36.04 -29.16
C THR A 32 9.44 -36.40 -28.57
N GLY A 33 8.46 -35.83 -29.21
CA GLY A 33 7.06 -35.93 -29.30
C GLY A 33 6.41 -37.32 -29.17
N SER A 34 5.14 -37.25 -28.81
CA SER A 34 4.16 -38.18 -29.37
C SER A 34 2.74 -37.60 -29.18
N GLU A 35 2.08 -37.56 -30.25
CA GLU A 35 0.68 -37.29 -30.54
C GLU A 35 -0.13 -38.54 -30.16
N SER A 36 -1.33 -38.39 -29.59
CA SER A 36 -2.47 -39.29 -29.78
C SER A 36 -3.65 -38.83 -28.91
N THR A 37 -4.66 -38.35 -29.50
CA THR A 37 -5.93 -38.94 -29.92
C THR A 37 -7.08 -38.75 -28.94
N VAL A 38 -8.05 -38.00 -29.44
CA VAL A 38 -9.47 -37.86 -29.16
C VAL A 38 -10.11 -39.07 -28.51
N SER A 39 -10.92 -38.84 -27.47
CA SER A 39 -12.14 -39.62 -27.26
C SER A 39 -13.17 -38.72 -26.55
N GLU A 40 -14.17 -38.43 -27.33
CA GLU A 40 -15.48 -37.89 -27.01
C GLU A 40 -16.24 -38.95 -26.19
N SER A 41 -16.75 -38.57 -25.01
CA SER A 41 -17.87 -39.26 -24.40
C SER A 41 -18.78 -38.27 -23.68
N THR A 42 -19.86 -37.98 -24.34
CA THR A 42 -21.10 -37.39 -23.84
C THR A 42 -21.62 -38.23 -22.68
N GLN A 43 -21.77 -37.63 -21.49
CA GLN A 43 -22.72 -38.07 -20.49
C GLN A 43 -23.47 -36.88 -19.92
N THR A 44 -24.72 -36.83 -20.32
CA THR A 44 -25.82 -36.09 -19.73
C THR A 44 -26.15 -36.73 -18.38
N GLU A 45 -25.98 -36.00 -17.28
CA GLU A 45 -26.69 -36.33 -16.06
C GLU A 45 -27.05 -35.08 -15.28
N SER A 46 -28.36 -34.88 -15.25
CA SER A 46 -29.20 -34.50 -14.13
C SER A 46 -28.72 -33.37 -13.22
N SER A 47 -29.28 -32.18 -13.47
CA SER A 47 -29.28 -31.08 -12.51
C SER A 47 -30.08 -31.48 -11.27
N THR A 48 -29.38 -31.72 -10.19
CA THR A 48 -29.94 -31.56 -8.85
C THR A 48 -29.58 -30.16 -8.41
N ALA A 49 -30.56 -29.27 -8.44
CA ALA A 49 -30.44 -27.95 -7.84
C ALA A 49 -30.28 -28.16 -6.33
N ALA A 50 -29.06 -28.21 -5.87
CA ALA A 50 -28.76 -27.91 -4.49
C ALA A 50 -28.98 -26.40 -4.35
N SER A 51 -30.00 -26.01 -3.59
CA SER A 51 -30.16 -24.70 -3.03
C SER A 51 -28.96 -24.49 -2.08
N GLU A 52 -27.88 -23.99 -2.61
CA GLU A 52 -26.83 -23.38 -1.78
C GLU A 52 -27.49 -22.14 -1.19
N THR A 53 -27.86 -22.21 0.07
CA THR A 53 -28.00 -21.02 0.91
C THR A 53 -26.59 -20.45 0.95
N GLU A 54 -26.33 -19.47 0.09
CA GLU A 54 -25.15 -18.61 0.22
C GLU A 54 -25.25 -18.00 1.62
N ASP A 55 -24.43 -18.48 2.52
CA ASP A 55 -24.14 -17.82 3.78
C ASP A 55 -23.45 -16.51 3.36
N GLU A 56 -24.24 -15.44 3.17
CA GLU A 56 -23.73 -14.14 2.77
C GLU A 56 -22.85 -13.64 3.92
N THR A 57 -21.55 -13.92 3.81
CA THR A 57 -20.54 -13.45 4.76
C THR A 57 -20.51 -11.92 4.67
N LEU A 58 -20.93 -11.27 5.75
CA LEU A 58 -20.84 -9.81 5.87
C LEU A 58 -19.37 -9.38 5.80
N VAL A 59 -19.06 -8.47 4.90
CA VAL A 59 -17.71 -7.89 4.74
C VAL A 59 -17.71 -6.48 5.32
N HIS A 60 -16.80 -6.25 6.27
CA HIS A 60 -16.59 -4.95 6.88
C HIS A 60 -15.50 -4.18 6.13
N VAL A 61 -15.86 -3.08 5.49
CA VAL A 61 -14.97 -2.27 4.67
C VAL A 61 -14.75 -0.91 5.33
N LEU A 62 -13.48 -0.56 5.55
CA LEU A 62 -13.09 0.73 6.11
C LEU A 62 -12.29 1.52 5.07
N ALA A 63 -12.66 2.76 4.80
CA ALA A 63 -11.93 3.62 3.88
C ALA A 63 -11.46 4.90 4.59
N LEU A 64 -10.22 5.30 4.33
CA LEU A 64 -9.74 6.60 4.76
C LEU A 64 -10.44 7.70 3.94
N LYS A 65 -10.91 8.77 4.60
CA LYS A 65 -11.48 9.95 3.93
C LYS A 65 -10.49 10.54 2.92
N GLY A 66 -11.02 11.11 1.84
CA GLY A 66 -10.24 11.68 0.74
C GLY A 66 -10.17 10.75 -0.47
N PRO A 67 -9.11 10.82 -1.30
CA PRO A 67 -9.04 10.10 -2.57
C PRO A 67 -9.24 8.58 -2.45
N THR A 68 -8.72 7.95 -1.41
CA THR A 68 -8.90 6.52 -1.13
C THR A 68 -10.37 6.14 -0.95
N GLY A 69 -11.10 6.91 -0.14
CA GLY A 69 -12.53 6.71 0.05
C GLY A 69 -13.34 7.03 -1.21
N MET A 70 -12.96 8.08 -1.94
CA MET A 70 -13.61 8.45 -3.21
C MET A 70 -13.51 7.33 -4.25
N GLY A 71 -12.39 6.59 -4.28
CA GLY A 71 -12.24 5.43 -5.16
C GLY A 71 -13.21 4.28 -4.88
N MET A 72 -13.85 4.27 -3.71
CA MET A 72 -14.81 3.24 -3.30
C MET A 72 -16.27 3.66 -3.42
N VAL A 73 -16.57 4.93 -3.80
CA VAL A 73 -17.93 5.47 -3.82
C VAL A 73 -18.90 4.63 -4.67
N LYS A 74 -18.44 4.12 -5.82
CA LYS A 74 -19.28 3.26 -6.67
C LYS A 74 -19.68 1.97 -5.94
N MET A 75 -18.74 1.35 -5.24
CA MET A 75 -18.96 0.12 -4.48
C MET A 75 -19.95 0.36 -3.32
N MET A 76 -19.78 1.48 -2.60
CA MET A 76 -20.71 1.91 -1.56
C MET A 76 -22.12 2.10 -2.10
N SER A 77 -22.26 2.86 -3.22
CA SER A 77 -23.55 3.12 -3.85
C SER A 77 -24.24 1.86 -4.37
N ASP A 78 -23.47 0.91 -4.93
CA ASP A 78 -24.02 -0.35 -5.39
C ASP A 78 -24.50 -1.22 -4.23
N ASN A 79 -23.78 -1.23 -3.12
CA ASN A 79 -24.19 -1.92 -1.91
C ASN A 79 -25.48 -1.33 -1.33
N ASP A 80 -25.55 0.01 -1.20
CA ASP A 80 -26.74 0.71 -0.69
C ASP A 80 -27.99 0.53 -1.57
N SER A 81 -27.79 0.18 -2.84
CA SER A 81 -28.87 -0.06 -3.80
C SER A 81 -29.43 -1.48 -3.75
N LYS A 82 -28.82 -2.38 -2.98
CA LYS A 82 -29.28 -3.77 -2.79
C LYS A 82 -30.49 -3.79 -1.84
N GLU A 83 -31.41 -4.72 -2.03
CA GLU A 83 -32.53 -4.94 -1.09
C GLU A 83 -32.03 -5.43 0.27
N SER A 84 -30.93 -6.18 0.28
CA SER A 84 -30.24 -6.65 1.47
C SER A 84 -28.74 -6.36 1.30
N PRO A 85 -28.25 -5.22 1.80
CA PRO A 85 -26.82 -4.91 1.78
C PRO A 85 -26.06 -5.95 2.61
N ALA A 86 -25.13 -6.66 1.97
CA ALA A 86 -24.29 -7.66 2.65
C ALA A 86 -23.05 -7.04 3.27
N ASP A 87 -22.59 -5.89 2.75
CA ASP A 87 -21.34 -5.26 3.19
C ASP A 87 -21.59 -4.02 4.04
N THR A 88 -20.72 -3.75 4.98
CA THR A 88 -20.74 -2.50 5.74
C THR A 88 -19.58 -1.61 5.33
N PHE A 89 -19.83 -0.30 5.20
CA PHE A 89 -18.82 0.69 4.84
C PHE A 89 -18.68 1.74 5.92
N GLU A 90 -17.45 1.99 6.36
CA GLU A 90 -17.11 3.02 7.34
C GLU A 90 -16.03 3.95 6.78
N LEU A 91 -16.07 5.22 7.17
CA LEU A 91 -15.09 6.23 6.77
C LEU A 91 -14.29 6.70 7.98
N ALA A 92 -13.00 6.37 8.02
CA ALA A 92 -12.06 6.84 9.02
C ALA A 92 -11.51 8.23 8.67
N ALA A 93 -11.28 9.04 9.69
CA ALA A 93 -10.67 10.36 9.54
C ALA A 93 -9.13 10.31 9.55
N ALA A 94 -8.54 9.32 10.25
CA ALA A 94 -7.10 9.23 10.46
C ALA A 94 -6.53 7.84 10.11
N PRO A 95 -5.28 7.78 9.60
CA PRO A 95 -4.62 6.51 9.26
C PRO A 95 -4.44 5.55 10.44
N ASP A 96 -4.27 6.10 11.65
CA ASP A 96 -4.06 5.30 12.86
C ASP A 96 -5.32 4.51 13.24
N GLU A 97 -6.50 5.09 13.03
CA GLU A 97 -7.78 4.42 13.23
C GLU A 97 -7.91 3.20 12.31
N VAL A 98 -7.61 3.38 11.02
CA VAL A 98 -7.64 2.29 10.04
C VAL A 98 -6.67 1.17 10.42
N SER A 99 -5.45 1.57 10.81
CA SER A 99 -4.41 0.62 11.20
C SER A 99 -4.81 -0.21 12.41
N ALA A 100 -5.41 0.44 13.41
CA ALA A 100 -5.86 -0.23 14.64
C ALA A 100 -6.95 -1.26 14.35
N LYS A 101 -8.03 -0.86 13.66
CA LYS A 101 -9.16 -1.72 13.34
C LYS A 101 -8.77 -2.91 12.46
N LEU A 102 -7.90 -2.68 11.45
CA LEU A 102 -7.42 -3.75 10.57
C LEU A 102 -6.57 -4.78 11.33
N VAL A 103 -5.65 -4.34 12.18
CA VAL A 103 -4.79 -5.24 12.96
C VAL A 103 -5.58 -6.01 14.03
N GLN A 104 -6.66 -5.43 14.55
CA GLN A 104 -7.55 -6.07 15.52
C GLN A 104 -8.54 -7.05 14.86
N GLY A 105 -8.63 -7.06 13.52
CA GLY A 105 -9.58 -7.91 12.79
C GLY A 105 -11.03 -7.41 12.88
N GLU A 106 -11.23 -6.12 13.16
CA GLU A 106 -12.55 -5.50 13.20
C GLU A 106 -13.06 -5.16 11.79
N VAL A 107 -12.17 -5.13 10.80
CA VAL A 107 -12.47 -4.89 9.39
C VAL A 107 -11.72 -5.90 8.51
N ASP A 108 -12.39 -6.32 7.44
CA ASP A 108 -11.88 -7.32 6.49
C ASP A 108 -11.10 -6.65 5.35
N ILE A 109 -11.56 -5.50 4.90
CA ILE A 109 -10.97 -4.73 3.80
C ILE A 109 -10.75 -3.28 4.25
N ALA A 110 -9.56 -2.76 3.94
CA ALA A 110 -9.24 -1.36 4.20
C ALA A 110 -8.70 -0.65 2.96
N ALA A 111 -9.28 0.52 2.63
CA ALA A 111 -8.74 1.41 1.60
C ALA A 111 -7.80 2.44 2.24
N VAL A 112 -6.52 2.32 1.95
CA VAL A 112 -5.43 3.09 2.58
C VAL A 112 -4.45 3.63 1.54
N PRO A 113 -3.68 4.69 1.85
CA PRO A 113 -2.54 5.10 1.03
C PRO A 113 -1.52 3.96 0.85
N ALA A 114 -0.91 3.88 -0.33
CA ALA A 114 0.00 2.78 -0.68
C ALA A 114 1.18 2.61 0.29
N ASN A 115 1.73 3.71 0.82
CA ASN A 115 2.78 3.65 1.84
C ASN A 115 2.29 3.00 3.14
N LEU A 116 1.05 3.28 3.55
CA LEU A 116 0.48 2.66 4.76
C LEU A 116 0.25 1.17 4.56
N ALA A 117 -0.18 0.72 3.38
CA ALA A 117 -0.29 -0.71 3.06
C ALA A 117 1.05 -1.44 3.25
N SER A 118 2.16 -0.85 2.80
CA SER A 118 3.51 -1.39 3.02
C SER A 118 3.88 -1.48 4.50
N VAL A 119 3.56 -0.44 5.28
CA VAL A 119 3.80 -0.43 6.73
C VAL A 119 2.99 -1.52 7.44
N LEU A 120 1.71 -1.68 7.09
CA LEU A 120 0.83 -2.69 7.65
C LEU A 120 1.31 -4.11 7.30
N TYR A 121 1.70 -4.35 6.04
CA TYR A 121 2.28 -5.62 5.62
C TYR A 121 3.48 -6.02 6.49
N ASN A 122 4.42 -5.08 6.70
CA ASN A 122 5.60 -5.35 7.51
C ASN A 122 5.27 -5.53 9.00
N LYS A 123 4.38 -4.71 9.56
CA LYS A 123 3.98 -4.80 10.97
C LYS A 123 3.21 -6.09 11.31
N THR A 124 2.45 -6.61 10.35
CA THR A 124 1.66 -7.84 10.52
C THR A 124 2.41 -9.09 10.05
N ASN A 125 3.71 -8.95 9.67
CA ASN A 125 4.50 -10.05 9.09
C ASN A 125 3.80 -10.73 7.90
N GLY A 126 3.23 -9.94 7.00
CA GLY A 126 2.50 -10.45 5.84
C GLY A 126 1.04 -10.84 6.11
N GLY A 127 0.48 -10.45 7.26
CA GLY A 127 -0.91 -10.73 7.63
C GLY A 127 -1.95 -9.94 6.81
N VAL A 128 -1.53 -8.99 5.98
CA VAL A 128 -2.39 -8.25 5.06
C VAL A 128 -1.95 -8.46 3.61
N GLN A 129 -2.89 -8.39 2.68
CA GLN A 129 -2.62 -8.51 1.24
C GLN A 129 -3.20 -7.32 0.50
N VAL A 130 -2.46 -6.79 -0.49
CA VAL A 130 -2.98 -5.77 -1.40
C VAL A 130 -3.82 -6.45 -2.48
N LEU A 131 -5.10 -6.09 -2.55
CA LEU A 131 -6.05 -6.63 -3.52
C LEU A 131 -6.05 -5.82 -4.81
N ALA A 132 -6.04 -4.49 -4.70
CA ALA A 132 -6.12 -3.60 -5.85
C ALA A 132 -5.59 -2.20 -5.52
N VAL A 133 -5.30 -1.41 -6.55
CA VAL A 133 -5.10 0.03 -6.48
C VAL A 133 -6.37 0.69 -7.01
N ASN A 134 -7.12 1.33 -6.13
CA ASN A 134 -8.45 1.88 -6.45
C ASN A 134 -8.42 3.32 -7.00
N THR A 135 -7.32 4.05 -6.81
CA THR A 135 -7.21 5.47 -7.20
C THR A 135 -5.80 5.77 -7.69
N LEU A 136 -5.69 6.46 -8.82
CA LEU A 136 -4.43 6.85 -9.44
C LEU A 136 -4.44 8.34 -9.80
N GLY A 137 -3.23 8.99 -9.77
CA GLY A 137 -3.02 10.33 -10.33
C GLY A 137 -3.81 11.44 -9.62
N VAL A 138 -3.84 11.46 -8.29
CA VAL A 138 -4.66 12.37 -7.48
C VAL A 138 -3.91 13.58 -6.91
N LEU A 139 -2.61 13.72 -7.19
CA LEU A 139 -1.80 14.78 -6.63
C LEU A 139 -1.47 15.84 -7.67
N TYR A 140 -1.70 17.11 -7.33
CA TYR A 140 -1.43 18.28 -8.16
C TYR A 140 -0.80 19.35 -7.29
N ILE A 141 0.15 20.12 -7.89
CA ILE A 141 0.63 21.39 -7.32
C ILE A 141 -0.15 22.49 -8.04
N VAL A 142 -0.81 23.34 -7.28
CA VAL A 142 -1.62 24.44 -7.79
C VAL A 142 -1.13 25.77 -7.21
N GLU A 143 -1.26 26.87 -7.97
CA GLU A 143 -1.00 28.21 -7.47
C GLU A 143 -2.17 29.14 -7.83
N ASP A 144 -2.27 30.25 -7.11
CA ASP A 144 -3.13 31.38 -7.47
C ASP A 144 -2.27 32.37 -8.28
N GLY A 145 -2.27 32.21 -9.58
CA GLY A 145 -1.42 32.96 -10.51
C GLY A 145 -0.95 32.14 -11.70
N ASP A 146 0.08 32.62 -12.36
CA ASP A 146 0.71 31.99 -13.52
C ASP A 146 2.22 32.24 -13.48
N THR A 147 2.88 31.81 -12.41
CA THR A 147 4.30 32.04 -12.16
C THR A 147 5.10 30.75 -11.97
N VAL A 148 4.45 29.61 -11.86
CA VAL A 148 5.05 28.28 -11.72
C VAL A 148 4.76 27.45 -12.96
N HIS A 149 5.74 27.34 -13.86
CA HIS A 149 5.65 26.57 -15.10
C HIS A 149 6.48 25.29 -15.07
N SER A 150 7.36 25.18 -14.07
CA SER A 150 8.24 24.02 -13.87
C SER A 150 8.53 23.80 -12.39
N ILE A 151 9.07 22.62 -12.07
CA ILE A 151 9.48 22.33 -10.69
C ILE A 151 10.58 23.26 -10.21
N ALA A 152 11.46 23.74 -11.11
CA ALA A 152 12.53 24.68 -10.76
C ALA A 152 11.99 26.03 -10.25
N ASP A 153 10.82 26.46 -10.69
CA ASP A 153 10.19 27.73 -10.29
C ASP A 153 9.66 27.69 -8.84
N LEU A 154 9.66 26.51 -8.24
CA LEU A 154 9.30 26.32 -6.82
C LEU A 154 10.41 26.77 -5.87
N LYS A 155 11.63 27.02 -6.35
CA LYS A 155 12.74 27.47 -5.50
C LYS A 155 12.41 28.78 -4.80
N GLY A 156 12.61 28.81 -3.48
CA GLY A 156 12.30 29.96 -2.62
C GLY A 156 10.82 30.13 -2.30
N ARG A 157 9.95 29.21 -2.74
CA ARG A 157 8.50 29.28 -2.49
C ARG A 157 8.08 28.46 -1.30
N THR A 158 6.87 28.72 -0.83
CA THR A 158 6.21 27.92 0.22
C THR A 158 5.09 27.09 -0.40
N ILE A 159 5.09 25.79 -0.13
CA ILE A 159 4.04 24.86 -0.53
C ILE A 159 3.27 24.44 0.72
N TYR A 160 1.96 24.61 0.70
CA TYR A 160 1.05 24.06 1.70
C TYR A 160 0.58 22.71 1.21
N ALA A 161 0.91 21.65 1.95
CA ALA A 161 0.59 20.28 1.56
C ALA A 161 -0.16 19.55 2.68
N GLY A 162 -1.18 18.78 2.32
CA GLY A 162 -1.85 17.88 3.24
C GLY A 162 -1.19 16.50 3.28
N GLY A 163 -1.57 15.67 4.25
CA GLY A 163 -1.17 14.27 4.30
C GLY A 163 0.23 14.03 4.82
N LYS A 164 0.58 14.64 5.95
CA LYS A 164 1.82 14.35 6.68
C LYS A 164 1.93 12.85 6.98
N GLY A 165 3.10 12.25 6.69
CA GLY A 165 3.34 10.82 6.84
C GLY A 165 2.64 9.93 5.81
N ALA A 166 2.04 10.52 4.76
CA ALA A 166 1.33 9.81 3.71
C ALA A 166 1.90 10.10 2.32
N THR A 167 1.33 9.47 1.30
CA THR A 167 1.80 9.56 -0.09
C THR A 167 2.07 10.98 -0.59
N PRO A 168 1.24 12.01 -0.28
CA PRO A 168 1.50 13.37 -0.77
C PRO A 168 2.86 13.94 -0.34
N GLU A 169 3.24 13.76 0.93
CA GLU A 169 4.52 14.24 1.45
C GLU A 169 5.70 13.54 0.76
N TYR A 170 5.66 12.20 0.67
CA TYR A 170 6.73 11.43 0.05
C TYR A 170 6.86 11.72 -1.45
N ALA A 171 5.73 11.88 -2.15
CA ALA A 171 5.73 12.21 -3.57
C ALA A 171 6.30 13.62 -3.83
N LEU A 172 5.92 14.60 -3.01
CA LEU A 172 6.44 15.97 -3.11
C LEU A 172 7.97 15.99 -2.90
N ASN A 173 8.45 15.39 -1.82
CA ASN A 173 9.87 15.31 -1.53
C ASN A 173 10.64 14.65 -2.67
N TYR A 174 10.16 13.51 -3.16
CA TYR A 174 10.78 12.80 -4.29
C TYR A 174 10.86 13.66 -5.55
N ILE A 175 9.78 14.39 -5.90
CA ILE A 175 9.74 15.26 -7.08
C ILE A 175 10.75 16.40 -6.93
N LEU A 176 10.80 17.06 -5.79
CA LEU A 176 11.74 18.15 -5.51
C LEU A 176 13.18 17.66 -5.63
N GLU A 177 13.55 16.58 -4.94
CA GLU A 177 14.90 16.00 -4.95
C GLU A 177 15.33 15.58 -6.37
N LYS A 178 14.44 14.95 -7.15
CA LYS A 178 14.74 14.55 -8.53
C LYS A 178 14.94 15.72 -9.48
N ASN A 179 14.47 16.92 -9.12
CA ASN A 179 14.67 18.15 -9.86
C ASN A 179 15.75 19.06 -9.24
N GLY A 180 16.54 18.52 -8.29
CA GLY A 180 17.70 19.22 -7.71
C GLY A 180 17.32 20.28 -6.68
N LEU A 181 16.14 20.20 -6.10
CA LEU A 181 15.68 21.06 -5.01
C LEU A 181 15.71 20.28 -3.68
N VAL A 182 16.18 20.93 -2.62
CA VAL A 182 16.23 20.34 -1.29
C VAL A 182 14.94 20.71 -0.54
N PRO A 183 14.08 19.70 -0.19
CA PRO A 183 12.88 19.93 0.60
C PRO A 183 13.21 20.56 1.96
N GLY A 184 12.51 21.64 2.32
CA GLY A 184 12.72 22.36 3.56
C GLY A 184 13.84 23.41 3.53
N GLU A 185 14.73 23.38 2.53
CA GLU A 185 15.79 24.37 2.32
C GLU A 185 15.49 25.25 1.10
N ASP A 186 15.45 24.64 -0.09
CA ASP A 186 15.14 25.35 -1.33
C ASP A 186 13.65 25.66 -1.46
N VAL A 187 12.78 24.81 -0.91
CA VAL A 187 11.33 24.95 -0.92
C VAL A 187 10.81 24.76 0.49
N THR A 188 10.12 25.77 1.03
CA THR A 188 9.47 25.65 2.33
C THR A 188 8.21 24.78 2.20
N ILE A 189 8.11 23.69 2.98
CA ILE A 189 6.94 22.81 2.98
C ILE A 189 6.20 22.99 4.29
N CYS A 190 4.96 23.46 4.22
CA CYS A 190 4.04 23.58 5.34
C CYS A 190 3.03 22.44 5.27
N LEU A 191 3.23 21.43 6.13
CA LEU A 191 2.35 20.26 6.18
C LEU A 191 1.15 20.56 7.06
N LEU A 192 -0.03 20.56 6.45
CA LEU A 192 -1.30 20.73 7.14
C LEU A 192 -1.81 19.36 7.63
N TYR A 193 -2.31 19.34 8.86
CA TYR A 193 -3.05 18.18 9.32
C TYR A 193 -4.47 18.24 8.73
N THR A 194 -4.98 17.10 8.27
CA THR A 194 -6.30 16.99 7.62
C THR A 194 -7.49 17.31 8.55
N SER A 195 -7.24 17.56 9.84
CA SER A 195 -8.25 17.98 10.81
C SER A 195 -8.59 19.46 10.73
N ASP A 196 -7.83 20.27 9.97
CA ASP A 196 -7.95 21.72 9.93
C ASP A 196 -8.56 22.24 8.61
N ALA A 197 -9.13 21.34 7.77
CA ALA A 197 -9.75 21.70 6.50
C ALA A 197 -11.27 21.46 6.51
#